data_40e90c2181425e8a3a5aaee1edab3673
#
_entry.id   40e90c2181425e8a3a5aaee1edab3673
#
_cell.length_a   1.000
_cell.length_b   1.000
_cell.length_c   1.000
_cell.angle_alpha   90.00
_cell.angle_beta   90.00
_cell.angle_gamma   90.00
#
_symmetry.space_group_name_H-M   'P 1'
#
loop_
_entity.id
_entity.type
_entity.pdbx_description
1 polymer ?
#
loop_
_entity_poly.entity_id
_entity_poly.type
_entity_poly.pdbx_seq_one_letter_code
_entity_poly.pdbx_strand_id
1 'polypeptide(L)'
;MLTKRIIPCLDVKDGVVVKGVKFRNHRIIGDIIELAQKYSDAGADELVFYDIGASPDNKLLSIKWIQEIAKKINIPFCVAGGIKSVENARAILNEGADKISVNSAALARPDLIDELVYEFGTQCVVVGVDSKFIDGEFKVCQYTGSADKTVQTLLDPVSWAKEVESRGAGEIVLNCMNHDGVKGGYDLEHLREVQLNVSIPVIASGGAGEIQHFIDVFKYTNIDGALAASVFHDDIIAIPELKQELFKNNIPTRIVK
;
A
#
# COMPACT_ATOMS: atom_id res chain seq x y z
N MET A 1 -9.75 -16.08 -14.34
CA MET A 1 -9.60 -14.65 -14.02
C MET A 1 -9.06 -14.57 -12.61
N LEU A 2 -8.03 -13.75 -12.36
CA LEU A 2 -7.48 -13.57 -11.01
C LEU A 2 -8.50 -12.80 -10.14
N THR A 3 -8.55 -13.12 -8.85
CA THR A 3 -9.41 -12.40 -7.90
C THR A 3 -8.83 -11.03 -7.57
N LYS A 4 -9.71 -10.05 -7.38
CA LYS A 4 -9.33 -8.72 -6.89
C LYS A 4 -9.03 -8.77 -5.40
N ARG A 5 -7.99 -8.09 -4.96
CA ARG A 5 -7.53 -8.11 -3.56
C ARG A 5 -8.09 -6.95 -2.77
N ILE A 6 -8.61 -7.24 -1.57
CA ILE A 6 -8.98 -6.24 -0.55
C ILE A 6 -7.87 -6.21 0.49
N ILE A 7 -7.23 -5.04 0.62
CA ILE A 7 -5.96 -4.88 1.32
C ILE A 7 -6.09 -3.81 2.42
N PRO A 8 -6.35 -4.21 3.68
CA PRO A 8 -6.24 -3.28 4.80
C PRO A 8 -4.81 -2.77 4.98
N CYS A 9 -4.70 -1.45 5.20
CA CYS A 9 -3.44 -0.76 5.44
C CYS A 9 -3.35 -0.31 6.90
N LEU A 10 -2.23 -0.57 7.55
CA LEU A 10 -1.97 -0.26 8.95
C LEU A 10 -0.75 0.67 9.06
N ASP A 11 -0.99 1.92 9.43
CA ASP A 11 0.09 2.87 9.74
C ASP A 11 0.66 2.54 11.12
N VAL A 12 1.92 2.15 11.20
CA VAL A 12 2.60 1.73 12.43
C VAL A 12 3.50 2.84 12.94
N LYS A 13 3.40 3.15 14.22
CA LYS A 13 4.30 4.06 14.92
C LYS A 13 4.58 3.54 16.32
N ASP A 14 5.86 3.39 16.66
CA ASP A 14 6.30 2.91 17.96
C ASP A 14 5.60 1.60 18.42
N GLY A 15 5.31 0.69 17.45
CA GLY A 15 4.71 -0.63 17.73
C GLY A 15 3.19 -0.64 17.89
N VAL A 16 2.50 0.46 17.65
CA VAL A 16 1.04 0.55 17.65
C VAL A 16 0.51 1.03 16.30
N VAL A 17 -0.71 0.63 15.98
CA VAL A 17 -1.40 1.15 14.80
C VAL A 17 -1.99 2.51 15.10
N VAL A 18 -1.70 3.46 14.22
CA VAL A 18 -2.19 4.83 14.34
C VAL A 18 -2.93 5.24 13.06
N LYS A 19 -3.77 6.25 13.14
CA LYS A 19 -4.38 6.91 11.98
C LYS A 19 -4.37 8.41 12.17
N GLY A 20 -3.84 9.11 11.17
CA GLY A 20 -3.88 10.57 11.07
C GLY A 20 -4.83 11.04 9.95
N VAL A 21 -5.17 12.31 9.97
CA VAL A 21 -5.80 13.01 8.84
C VAL A 21 -4.70 13.78 8.12
N LYS A 22 -4.47 13.46 6.84
CA LYS A 22 -3.38 14.05 6.04
C LYS A 22 -2.02 14.00 6.75
N PHE A 23 -1.68 12.84 7.33
CA PHE A 23 -0.44 12.60 8.07
C PHE A 23 -0.22 13.50 9.33
N ARG A 24 -1.31 14.03 9.91
CA ARG A 24 -1.28 14.85 11.14
C ARG A 24 -2.26 14.31 12.18
N ASN A 25 -2.05 14.69 13.45
CA ASN A 25 -2.95 14.36 14.57
C ASN A 25 -3.23 12.85 14.68
N HIS A 26 -2.18 12.04 14.74
CA HIS A 26 -2.31 10.59 14.86
C HIS A 26 -3.08 10.21 16.13
N ARG A 27 -4.17 9.45 15.98
CA ARG A 27 -4.85 8.74 17.06
C ARG A 27 -4.41 7.28 17.06
N ILE A 28 -4.30 6.68 18.23
CA ILE A 28 -4.07 5.24 18.35
C ILE A 28 -5.35 4.51 17.95
N ILE A 29 -5.22 3.52 17.08
CA ILE A 29 -6.31 2.63 16.64
C ILE A 29 -6.34 1.38 17.50
N GLY A 30 -5.17 0.78 17.77
CA GLY A 30 -5.07 -0.43 18.56
C GLY A 30 -3.71 -1.09 18.49
N ASP A 31 -3.65 -2.28 19.08
CA ASP A 31 -2.49 -3.16 18.99
C ASP A 31 -2.33 -3.71 17.57
N ILE A 32 -1.09 -3.76 17.09
CA ILE A 32 -0.77 -4.18 15.72
C ILE A 32 -1.10 -5.65 15.46
N ILE A 33 -0.86 -6.52 16.45
CA ILE A 33 -1.07 -7.96 16.33
C ILE A 33 -2.57 -8.28 16.33
N GLU A 34 -3.32 -7.65 17.24
CA GLU A 34 -4.77 -7.83 17.33
C GLU A 34 -5.49 -7.37 16.05
N LEU A 35 -5.08 -6.23 15.49
CA LEU A 35 -5.65 -5.71 14.24
C LEU A 35 -5.28 -6.56 13.03
N ALA A 36 -4.03 -7.05 12.95
CA ALA A 36 -3.62 -7.96 11.89
C ALA A 36 -4.47 -9.24 11.91
N GLN A 37 -4.68 -9.83 13.10
CA GLN A 37 -5.52 -11.02 13.28
C GLN A 37 -6.98 -10.69 12.88
N LYS A 38 -7.56 -9.58 13.38
CA LYS A 38 -8.93 -9.14 13.06
C LYS A 38 -9.16 -9.11 11.54
N TYR A 39 -8.25 -8.49 10.79
CA TYR A 39 -8.42 -8.38 9.33
C TYR A 39 -8.17 -9.68 8.59
N SER A 40 -7.21 -10.49 9.04
CA SER A 40 -7.00 -11.83 8.50
C SER A 40 -8.24 -12.70 8.68
N ASP A 41 -8.82 -12.73 9.87
CA ASP A 41 -10.03 -13.51 10.19
C ASP A 41 -11.26 -12.97 9.46
N ALA A 42 -11.33 -11.65 9.23
CA ALA A 42 -12.37 -11.03 8.42
C ALA A 42 -12.25 -11.34 6.92
N GLY A 43 -11.19 -12.02 6.50
CA GLY A 43 -11.00 -12.46 5.11
C GLY A 43 -10.34 -11.43 4.21
N ALA A 44 -9.52 -10.53 4.73
CA ALA A 44 -8.60 -9.73 3.92
C ALA A 44 -7.75 -10.62 3.02
N ASP A 45 -7.32 -10.12 1.87
CA ASP A 45 -6.52 -10.90 0.92
C ASP A 45 -5.01 -10.69 1.13
N GLU A 46 -4.64 -9.55 1.66
CA GLU A 46 -3.27 -9.14 1.99
C GLU A 46 -3.34 -8.03 3.05
N LEU A 47 -2.27 -7.84 3.83
CA LEU A 47 -2.12 -6.67 4.70
C LEU A 47 -0.90 -5.85 4.28
N VAL A 48 -0.96 -4.53 4.48
CA VAL A 48 0.20 -3.66 4.30
C VAL A 48 0.44 -2.90 5.59
N PHE A 49 1.68 -2.96 6.10
CA PHE A 49 2.14 -2.22 7.27
C PHE A 49 3.10 -1.12 6.83
N TYR A 50 2.74 0.13 7.09
CA TYR A 50 3.61 1.28 6.88
C TYR A 50 4.22 1.73 8.21
N ASP A 51 5.52 1.49 8.41
CA ASP A 51 6.24 2.12 9.53
C ASP A 51 6.50 3.59 9.20
N ILE A 52 5.59 4.45 9.68
CA ILE A 52 5.65 5.89 9.44
C ILE A 52 6.68 6.61 10.32
N GLY A 53 7.20 5.96 11.37
CA GLY A 53 8.27 6.48 12.23
C GLY A 53 9.67 6.27 11.67
N ALA A 54 9.89 5.22 10.87
CA ALA A 54 11.20 4.80 10.42
C ALA A 54 11.81 5.70 9.33
N SER A 55 11.00 6.21 8.40
CA SER A 55 11.48 6.97 7.25
C SER A 55 11.97 8.39 7.59
N PRO A 56 11.30 9.19 8.46
CA PRO A 56 11.74 10.54 8.79
C PRO A 56 12.96 10.60 9.70
N ASP A 57 13.14 9.62 10.58
CA ASP A 57 14.09 9.70 11.70
C ASP A 57 15.35 8.84 11.52
N ASN A 58 15.54 8.19 10.37
CA ASN A 58 16.66 7.24 10.15
C ASN A 58 16.74 6.10 11.18
N LYS A 59 15.66 5.82 11.91
CA LYS A 59 15.61 4.70 12.85
C LYS A 59 15.49 3.39 12.10
N LEU A 60 16.20 2.38 12.58
CA LEU A 60 15.97 1.00 12.16
C LEU A 60 14.53 0.61 12.57
N LEU A 61 13.82 -0.03 11.64
CA LEU A 61 12.55 -0.67 11.92
C LEU A 61 12.64 -1.52 13.19
N SER A 62 11.67 -1.38 14.08
CA SER A 62 11.49 -2.37 15.12
C SER A 62 10.86 -3.60 14.48
N ILE A 63 11.66 -4.57 14.06
CA ILE A 63 11.23 -5.76 13.31
C ILE A 63 10.56 -6.84 14.18
N LYS A 64 10.56 -6.68 15.50
CA LYS A 64 10.02 -7.70 16.43
C LYS A 64 8.55 -8.04 16.19
N TRP A 65 7.74 -7.04 15.86
CA TRP A 65 6.31 -7.26 15.59
C TRP A 65 6.07 -8.04 14.29
N ILE A 66 7.01 -8.02 13.32
CA ILE A 66 6.88 -8.75 12.06
C ILE A 66 6.78 -10.26 12.34
N GLN A 67 7.69 -10.80 13.15
CA GLN A 67 7.69 -12.20 13.51
C GLN A 67 6.43 -12.63 14.27
N GLU A 68 5.90 -11.76 15.15
CA GLU A 68 4.66 -12.04 15.86
C GLU A 68 3.44 -12.07 14.92
N ILE A 69 3.39 -11.17 13.93
CA ILE A 69 2.35 -11.18 12.89
C ILE A 69 2.47 -12.44 12.03
N ALA A 70 3.66 -12.77 11.54
CA ALA A 70 3.89 -13.95 10.71
C ALA A 70 3.43 -15.27 11.37
N LYS A 71 3.46 -15.34 12.70
CA LYS A 71 2.94 -16.48 13.47
C LYS A 71 1.41 -16.49 13.63
N LYS A 72 0.76 -15.33 13.46
CA LYS A 72 -0.65 -15.16 13.80
C LYS A 72 -1.58 -15.19 12.59
N ILE A 73 -1.14 -14.68 11.45
CA ILE A 73 -1.98 -14.58 10.25
C ILE A 73 -1.58 -15.61 9.22
N ASN A 74 -2.51 -15.94 8.32
CA ASN A 74 -2.32 -16.92 7.24
C ASN A 74 -2.52 -16.33 5.85
N ILE A 75 -2.50 -15.00 5.75
CA ILE A 75 -2.55 -14.24 4.51
C ILE A 75 -1.22 -13.50 4.31
N PRO A 76 -0.81 -13.24 3.06
CA PRO A 76 0.42 -12.51 2.81
C PRO A 76 0.38 -11.09 3.38
N PHE A 77 1.55 -10.58 3.74
CA PHE A 77 1.67 -9.20 4.14
C PHE A 77 2.94 -8.51 3.63
N CYS A 78 2.81 -7.23 3.38
CA CYS A 78 3.86 -6.35 2.92
C CYS A 78 4.29 -5.39 4.04
N VAL A 79 5.58 -5.15 4.17
CA VAL A 79 6.14 -4.15 5.09
C VAL A 79 6.77 -3.01 4.31
N ALA A 80 6.40 -1.79 4.66
CA ALA A 80 6.87 -0.55 4.06
C ALA A 80 7.41 0.42 5.13
N GLY A 81 8.25 1.34 4.70
CA GLY A 81 8.86 2.36 5.54
C GLY A 81 10.30 2.05 5.92
N GLY A 82 11.19 3.04 5.83
CA GLY A 82 12.58 2.97 6.28
C GLY A 82 13.52 2.05 5.51
N ILE A 83 13.08 1.35 4.47
CA ILE A 83 13.89 0.41 3.68
C ILE A 83 14.76 1.20 2.70
N LYS A 84 16.09 1.11 2.87
CA LYS A 84 17.08 1.88 2.10
C LYS A 84 18.19 1.03 1.50
N SER A 85 18.24 -0.25 1.84
CA SER A 85 19.25 -1.19 1.36
C SER A 85 18.73 -2.62 1.32
N VAL A 86 19.47 -3.49 0.65
CA VAL A 86 19.22 -4.94 0.59
C VAL A 86 19.24 -5.55 1.99
N GLU A 87 20.13 -5.10 2.89
CA GLU A 87 20.23 -5.58 4.27
C GLU A 87 18.96 -5.26 5.07
N ASN A 88 18.39 -4.06 4.90
CA ASN A 88 17.11 -3.71 5.54
C ASN A 88 15.99 -4.62 5.06
N ALA A 89 15.88 -4.83 3.75
CA ALA A 89 14.88 -5.72 3.16
C ALA A 89 15.04 -7.16 3.63
N ARG A 90 16.30 -7.67 3.64
CA ARG A 90 16.60 -9.04 4.11
C ARG A 90 16.19 -9.24 5.56
N ALA A 91 16.44 -8.28 6.44
CA ALA A 91 16.04 -8.36 7.84
C ALA A 91 14.51 -8.51 7.98
N ILE A 92 13.73 -7.74 7.21
CA ILE A 92 12.27 -7.77 7.23
C ILE A 92 11.72 -9.11 6.69
N LEU A 93 12.22 -9.55 5.53
CA LEU A 93 11.78 -10.80 4.90
C LEU A 93 12.15 -12.02 5.74
N ASN A 94 13.32 -12.04 6.38
CA ASN A 94 13.73 -13.11 7.28
C ASN A 94 12.87 -13.23 8.55
N GLU A 95 12.22 -12.13 8.97
CA GLU A 95 11.26 -12.15 10.09
C GLU A 95 9.86 -12.60 9.66
N GLY A 96 9.66 -12.88 8.37
CA GLY A 96 8.45 -13.53 7.85
C GLY A 96 7.52 -12.64 7.04
N ALA A 97 7.90 -11.43 6.67
CA ALA A 97 7.16 -10.66 5.68
C ALA A 97 7.25 -11.32 4.30
N ASP A 98 6.17 -11.31 3.52
CA ASP A 98 6.14 -11.87 2.16
C ASP A 98 6.66 -10.87 1.12
N LYS A 99 6.45 -9.57 1.37
CA LYS A 99 6.83 -8.49 0.48
C LYS A 99 7.41 -7.32 1.26
N ILE A 100 8.22 -6.53 0.57
CA ILE A 100 8.68 -5.22 1.04
C ILE A 100 8.23 -4.14 0.06
N SER A 101 7.98 -2.93 0.57
CA SER A 101 7.66 -1.79 -0.28
C SER A 101 8.63 -0.63 -0.05
N VAL A 102 9.15 -0.11 -1.16
CA VAL A 102 10.04 1.04 -1.20
C VAL A 102 9.38 2.19 -1.97
N ASN A 103 9.67 3.43 -1.56
CA ASN A 103 9.23 4.64 -2.25
C ASN A 103 10.39 5.64 -2.31
N SER A 104 10.55 6.51 -1.32
CA SER A 104 11.53 7.62 -1.33
C SER A 104 12.98 7.15 -1.55
N ALA A 105 13.34 5.97 -1.06
CA ALA A 105 14.67 5.41 -1.27
C ALA A 105 14.88 4.99 -2.74
N ALA A 106 13.87 4.41 -3.38
CA ALA A 106 13.90 4.05 -4.79
C ALA A 106 13.92 5.30 -5.70
N LEU A 107 13.17 6.34 -5.35
CA LEU A 107 13.22 7.63 -6.07
C LEU A 107 14.58 8.32 -5.96
N ALA A 108 15.23 8.23 -4.80
CA ALA A 108 16.58 8.80 -4.59
C ALA A 108 17.68 7.97 -5.28
N ARG A 109 17.49 6.65 -5.37
CA ARG A 109 18.44 5.70 -5.98
C ARG A 109 17.65 4.58 -6.66
N PRO A 110 17.26 4.74 -7.92
CA PRO A 110 16.47 3.74 -8.65
C PRO A 110 17.12 2.36 -8.73
N ASP A 111 18.43 2.27 -8.80
CA ASP A 111 19.20 1.01 -8.79
C ASP A 111 18.91 0.12 -7.56
N LEU A 112 18.36 0.70 -6.49
CA LEU A 112 17.90 -0.07 -5.32
C LEU A 112 16.83 -1.10 -5.72
N ILE A 113 15.98 -0.78 -6.70
CA ILE A 113 14.96 -1.72 -7.20
C ILE A 113 15.63 -2.94 -7.82
N ASP A 114 16.61 -2.70 -8.69
CA ASP A 114 17.36 -3.79 -9.37
C ASP A 114 18.05 -4.70 -8.36
N GLU A 115 18.70 -4.11 -7.33
CA GLU A 115 19.38 -4.85 -6.27
C GLU A 115 18.41 -5.72 -5.45
N LEU A 116 17.24 -5.15 -5.08
CA LEU A 116 16.22 -5.86 -4.32
C LEU A 116 15.61 -7.00 -5.14
N VAL A 117 15.33 -6.76 -6.42
CA VAL A 117 14.80 -7.77 -7.34
C VAL A 117 15.80 -8.90 -7.58
N TYR A 118 17.07 -8.57 -7.76
CA TYR A 118 18.14 -9.57 -7.92
C TYR A 118 18.26 -10.48 -6.71
N GLU A 119 18.15 -9.93 -5.50
CA GLU A 119 18.35 -10.69 -4.26
C GLU A 119 17.11 -11.49 -3.84
N PHE A 120 15.90 -10.92 -3.99
CA PHE A 120 14.67 -11.50 -3.41
C PHE A 120 13.65 -11.97 -4.45
N GLY A 121 13.86 -11.63 -5.70
CA GLY A 121 12.91 -11.90 -6.78
C GLY A 121 11.83 -10.82 -6.90
N THR A 122 11.32 -10.70 -8.12
CA THR A 122 10.27 -9.73 -8.51
C THR A 122 9.06 -9.73 -7.56
N GLN A 123 8.59 -10.92 -7.17
CA GLN A 123 7.38 -11.08 -6.36
C GLN A 123 7.47 -10.48 -4.95
N CYS A 124 8.68 -10.23 -4.43
CA CYS A 124 8.89 -9.66 -3.10
C CYS A 124 8.98 -8.13 -3.12
N VAL A 125 9.15 -7.49 -4.30
CA VAL A 125 9.47 -6.08 -4.40
C VAL A 125 8.27 -5.29 -4.90
N VAL A 126 7.74 -4.44 -4.03
CA VAL A 126 6.65 -3.49 -4.31
C VAL A 126 7.22 -2.08 -4.32
N VAL A 127 6.79 -1.24 -5.26
CA VAL A 127 7.13 0.18 -5.26
C VAL A 127 5.89 1.02 -4.97
N GLY A 128 5.94 1.79 -3.89
CA GLY A 128 4.94 2.80 -3.59
C GLY A 128 5.17 4.05 -4.44
N VAL A 129 4.12 4.54 -5.07
CA VAL A 129 4.12 5.77 -5.86
C VAL A 129 3.12 6.74 -5.25
N ASP A 130 3.60 7.70 -4.48
CA ASP A 130 2.77 8.79 -3.97
C ASP A 130 2.64 9.85 -5.06
N SER A 131 1.43 9.98 -5.59
CA SER A 131 1.11 10.88 -6.69
C SER A 131 0.22 12.02 -6.23
N LYS A 132 0.53 13.24 -6.62
CA LYS A 132 -0.24 14.43 -6.28
C LYS A 132 -0.49 15.29 -7.50
N PHE A 133 -1.74 15.71 -7.69
CA PHE A 133 -2.12 16.69 -8.71
C PHE A 133 -1.78 18.10 -8.24
N ILE A 134 -0.92 18.80 -9.00
CA ILE A 134 -0.37 20.11 -8.65
C ILE A 134 -0.22 20.92 -9.94
N ASP A 135 -0.78 22.12 -9.97
CA ASP A 135 -0.66 23.08 -11.09
C ASP A 135 -1.01 22.46 -12.47
N GLY A 136 -2.03 21.59 -12.50
CA GLY A 136 -2.53 20.98 -13.74
C GLY A 136 -1.85 19.67 -14.13
N GLU A 137 -0.89 19.16 -13.37
CA GLU A 137 -0.12 17.95 -13.65
C GLU A 137 -0.04 17.04 -12.43
N PHE A 138 0.04 15.70 -12.65
CA PHE A 138 0.41 14.76 -11.61
C PHE A 138 1.93 14.71 -11.43
N LYS A 139 2.37 14.73 -10.17
CA LYS A 139 3.80 14.64 -9.79
C LYS A 139 4.00 13.58 -8.72
N VAL A 140 5.10 12.84 -8.85
CA VAL A 140 5.54 11.89 -7.82
C VAL A 140 6.11 12.67 -6.64
N CYS A 141 5.77 12.23 -5.41
CA CYS A 141 6.22 12.84 -4.16
C CYS A 141 7.11 11.88 -3.35
N GLN A 142 8.04 12.46 -2.58
CA GLN A 142 8.93 11.76 -1.64
C GLN A 142 8.67 12.20 -0.21
N TYR A 143 9.09 11.36 0.76
CA TYR A 143 9.04 11.67 2.20
C TYR A 143 7.65 12.05 2.70
N THR A 144 6.63 11.43 2.13
CA THR A 144 5.22 11.73 2.34
C THR A 144 4.70 11.33 3.72
N GLY A 145 5.42 10.53 4.48
CA GLY A 145 5.11 10.21 5.89
C GLY A 145 5.11 11.43 6.84
N SER A 146 5.55 12.60 6.36
CA SER A 146 5.46 13.88 7.08
C SER A 146 5.11 14.99 6.10
N ALA A 147 4.01 15.70 6.35
CA ALA A 147 3.58 16.80 5.48
C ALA A 147 4.65 17.90 5.33
N ASP A 148 5.43 18.14 6.38
CA ASP A 148 6.47 19.19 6.40
C ASP A 148 7.77 18.75 5.70
N LYS A 149 7.96 17.44 5.47
CA LYS A 149 9.13 16.86 4.78
C LYS A 149 8.82 16.42 3.35
N THR A 150 7.54 16.47 2.93
CA THR A 150 7.13 16.06 1.59
C THR A 150 7.82 16.90 0.53
N VAL A 151 8.51 16.23 -0.39
CA VAL A 151 9.19 16.84 -1.54
C VAL A 151 8.50 16.40 -2.82
N GLN A 152 8.14 17.37 -3.65
CA GLN A 152 7.64 17.12 -5.01
C GLN A 152 8.85 16.88 -5.92
N THR A 153 8.77 15.85 -6.76
CA THR A 153 9.76 15.61 -7.80
C THR A 153 9.30 16.22 -9.13
N LEU A 154 10.15 16.15 -10.15
CA LEU A 154 9.79 16.51 -11.54
C LEU A 154 9.27 15.31 -12.32
N LEU A 155 9.20 14.12 -11.71
CA LEU A 155 8.77 12.89 -12.37
C LEU A 155 7.25 12.85 -12.46
N ASP A 156 6.75 12.52 -13.63
CA ASP A 156 5.35 12.15 -13.79
C ASP A 156 5.15 10.68 -13.38
N PRO A 157 3.97 10.33 -12.80
CA PRO A 157 3.72 9.00 -12.27
C PRO A 157 3.75 7.88 -13.33
N VAL A 158 3.35 8.15 -14.57
CA VAL A 158 3.37 7.16 -15.66
C VAL A 158 4.80 6.82 -16.06
N SER A 159 5.64 7.82 -16.25
CA SER A 159 7.07 7.63 -16.58
C SER A 159 7.79 6.88 -15.47
N TRP A 160 7.51 7.23 -14.21
CA TRP A 160 8.09 6.53 -13.06
C TRP A 160 7.61 5.08 -12.95
N ALA A 161 6.32 4.83 -13.17
CA ALA A 161 5.77 3.47 -13.16
C ALA A 161 6.41 2.57 -14.23
N LYS A 162 6.66 3.10 -15.44
CA LYS A 162 7.39 2.37 -16.51
C LYS A 162 8.84 2.08 -16.11
N GLU A 163 9.53 3.02 -15.48
CA GLU A 163 10.88 2.79 -14.99
C GLU A 163 10.91 1.72 -13.90
N VAL A 164 9.99 1.80 -12.94
CA VAL A 164 9.81 0.80 -11.87
C VAL A 164 9.63 -0.60 -12.44
N GLU A 165 8.73 -0.76 -13.43
CA GLU A 165 8.52 -2.04 -14.12
C GLU A 165 9.78 -2.50 -14.86
N SER A 166 10.45 -1.61 -15.61
CA SER A 166 11.65 -1.93 -16.37
C SER A 166 12.81 -2.41 -15.50
N ARG A 167 12.85 -2.00 -14.21
CA ARG A 167 13.81 -2.43 -13.19
C ARG A 167 13.41 -3.74 -12.50
N GLY A 168 12.25 -4.31 -12.87
CA GLY A 168 11.81 -5.62 -12.44
C GLY A 168 10.97 -5.65 -11.15
N ALA A 169 10.48 -4.54 -10.65
CA ALA A 169 9.52 -4.55 -9.54
C ALA A 169 8.28 -5.39 -9.90
N GLY A 170 7.74 -6.10 -8.91
CA GLY A 170 6.61 -7.01 -9.12
C GLY A 170 5.24 -6.38 -8.95
N GLU A 171 5.16 -5.21 -8.33
CA GLU A 171 3.89 -4.57 -8.01
C GLU A 171 4.08 -3.07 -7.76
N ILE A 172 3.08 -2.28 -8.11
CA ILE A 172 3.01 -0.84 -7.78
C ILE A 172 1.81 -0.60 -6.86
N VAL A 173 2.01 0.15 -5.77
CA VAL A 173 0.93 0.76 -4.99
C VAL A 173 0.86 2.23 -5.38
N LEU A 174 -0.17 2.62 -6.12
CA LEU A 174 -0.40 4.01 -6.51
C LEU A 174 -1.28 4.71 -5.49
N ASN A 175 -0.70 5.61 -4.71
CA ASN A 175 -1.41 6.41 -3.72
C ASN A 175 -1.76 7.80 -4.30
N CYS A 176 -3.05 8.05 -4.49
CA CYS A 176 -3.57 9.32 -4.98
C CYS A 176 -3.75 10.30 -3.80
N MET A 177 -2.71 11.09 -3.50
CA MET A 177 -2.62 11.92 -2.30
C MET A 177 -3.75 12.97 -2.18
N ASN A 178 -4.32 13.45 -3.29
CA ASN A 178 -5.44 14.39 -3.28
C ASN A 178 -6.73 13.75 -2.74
N HIS A 179 -6.86 12.43 -2.88
CA HIS A 179 -8.01 11.64 -2.44
C HIS A 179 -7.79 10.99 -1.07
N ASP A 180 -6.53 10.90 -0.59
CA ASP A 180 -6.22 10.23 0.67
C ASP A 180 -6.88 10.93 1.88
N GLY A 181 -7.64 10.15 2.65
CA GLY A 181 -8.41 10.61 3.82
C GLY A 181 -9.67 11.42 3.48
N VAL A 182 -9.98 11.68 2.21
CA VAL A 182 -11.14 12.47 1.77
C VAL A 182 -12.42 11.64 1.76
N LYS A 183 -12.32 10.31 1.60
CA LYS A 183 -13.46 9.37 1.52
C LYS A 183 -14.44 9.64 0.34
N GLY A 184 -13.96 10.31 -0.71
CA GLY A 184 -14.76 10.71 -1.88
C GLY A 184 -14.62 9.79 -3.10
N GLY A 185 -13.99 8.64 -2.96
CA GLY A 185 -13.71 7.69 -4.04
C GLY A 185 -12.25 7.70 -4.49
N TYR A 186 -11.83 6.60 -5.10
CA TYR A 186 -10.52 6.49 -5.75
C TYR A 186 -10.45 7.38 -6.99
N ASP A 187 -9.27 7.85 -7.35
CA ASP A 187 -9.02 8.58 -8.60
C ASP A 187 -8.98 7.61 -9.79
N LEU A 188 -10.15 7.35 -10.37
CA LEU A 188 -10.31 6.32 -11.41
C LEU A 188 -9.55 6.65 -12.68
N GLU A 189 -9.51 7.92 -13.07
CA GLU A 189 -8.85 8.37 -14.30
C GLU A 189 -7.33 8.20 -14.18
N HIS A 190 -6.76 8.70 -13.09
CA HIS A 190 -5.33 8.61 -12.84
C HIS A 190 -4.86 7.15 -12.65
N LEU A 191 -5.61 6.35 -11.88
CA LEU A 191 -5.33 4.93 -11.70
C LEU A 191 -5.34 4.18 -13.04
N ARG A 192 -6.33 4.46 -13.89
CA ARG A 192 -6.44 3.86 -15.21
C ARG A 192 -5.29 4.28 -16.12
N GLU A 193 -4.91 5.55 -16.09
CA GLU A 193 -3.80 6.06 -16.90
C GLU A 193 -2.50 5.32 -16.56
N VAL A 194 -2.13 5.22 -15.29
CA VAL A 194 -0.93 4.49 -14.87
C VAL A 194 -1.04 3.00 -15.24
N GLN A 195 -2.17 2.36 -14.91
CA GLN A 195 -2.39 0.93 -15.15
C GLN A 195 -2.29 0.54 -16.63
N LEU A 196 -2.76 1.39 -17.55
CA LEU A 196 -2.67 1.12 -19.00
C LEU A 196 -1.23 1.20 -19.55
N ASN A 197 -0.30 1.74 -18.80
CA ASN A 197 1.08 1.96 -19.22
C ASN A 197 2.08 0.96 -18.63
N VAL A 198 1.61 0.03 -17.76
CA VAL A 198 2.43 -1.04 -17.17
C VAL A 198 1.69 -2.38 -17.26
N SER A 199 2.43 -3.49 -17.21
CA SER A 199 1.88 -4.85 -17.22
C SER A 199 1.90 -5.53 -15.84
N ILE A 200 2.69 -4.99 -14.90
CA ILE A 200 2.71 -5.46 -13.52
C ILE A 200 1.46 -5.01 -12.75
N PRO A 201 1.04 -5.76 -11.71
CA PRO A 201 -0.08 -5.41 -10.87
C PRO A 201 0.00 -3.98 -10.30
N VAL A 202 -1.13 -3.27 -10.36
CA VAL A 202 -1.29 -1.95 -9.74
C VAL A 202 -2.37 -2.01 -8.66
N ILE A 203 -2.05 -1.50 -7.48
CA ILE A 203 -2.93 -1.42 -6.32
C ILE A 203 -3.38 0.02 -6.13
N ALA A 204 -4.69 0.23 -6.07
CA ALA A 204 -5.27 1.54 -5.80
C ALA A 204 -5.15 1.89 -4.31
N SER A 205 -4.70 3.11 -4.00
CA SER A 205 -4.65 3.66 -2.66
C SER A 205 -5.12 5.12 -2.64
N GLY A 206 -5.81 5.50 -1.55
CA GLY A 206 -6.32 6.86 -1.35
C GLY A 206 -7.73 7.08 -1.91
N GLY A 207 -8.69 7.40 -1.02
CA GLY A 207 -10.04 7.82 -1.39
C GLY A 207 -11.19 6.93 -0.98
N ALA A 208 -10.98 5.69 -0.55
CA ALA A 208 -12.06 4.80 -0.12
C ALA A 208 -12.91 5.41 1.00
N GLY A 209 -14.23 5.40 0.83
CA GLY A 209 -15.19 5.91 1.80
C GLY A 209 -16.43 5.03 1.98
N GLU A 210 -16.86 4.33 0.92
CA GLU A 210 -17.99 3.43 0.91
C GLU A 210 -17.79 2.25 -0.05
N ILE A 211 -18.64 1.23 0.02
CA ILE A 211 -18.54 0.01 -0.80
C ILE A 211 -18.57 0.32 -2.29
N GLN A 212 -19.37 1.31 -2.70
CA GLN A 212 -19.49 1.71 -4.11
C GLN A 212 -18.12 2.12 -4.70
N HIS A 213 -17.26 2.77 -3.93
CA HIS A 213 -15.91 3.17 -4.39
C HIS A 213 -15.04 1.97 -4.78
N PHE A 214 -15.16 0.84 -4.06
CA PHE A 214 -14.47 -0.41 -4.41
C PHE A 214 -15.08 -1.05 -5.67
N ILE A 215 -16.38 -1.00 -5.81
CA ILE A 215 -17.07 -1.50 -7.01
C ILE A 215 -16.61 -0.69 -8.22
N ASP A 216 -16.57 0.63 -8.11
CA ASP A 216 -16.21 1.53 -9.21
C ASP A 216 -14.76 1.34 -9.65
N VAL A 217 -13.81 1.27 -8.71
CA VAL A 217 -12.41 1.10 -9.07
C VAL A 217 -12.17 -0.21 -9.81
N PHE A 218 -12.83 -1.31 -9.42
CA PHE A 218 -12.67 -2.59 -10.10
C PHE A 218 -13.47 -2.70 -11.41
N LYS A 219 -14.57 -1.97 -11.58
CA LYS A 219 -15.36 -1.96 -12.81
C LYS A 219 -14.78 -1.06 -13.90
N TYR A 220 -14.27 0.10 -13.50
CA TYR A 220 -13.85 1.13 -14.46
C TYR A 220 -12.36 1.17 -14.69
N THR A 221 -11.60 0.35 -13.95
CA THR A 221 -10.16 0.15 -14.16
C THR A 221 -9.82 -1.34 -14.18
N ASN A 222 -8.58 -1.68 -14.56
CA ASN A 222 -8.06 -3.05 -14.45
C ASN A 222 -7.21 -3.28 -13.18
N ILE A 223 -7.34 -2.43 -12.17
CA ILE A 223 -6.61 -2.50 -10.91
C ILE A 223 -6.73 -3.89 -10.28
N ASP A 224 -5.63 -4.39 -9.71
CA ASP A 224 -5.52 -5.75 -9.15
C ASP A 224 -5.90 -5.86 -7.68
N GLY A 225 -5.87 -4.73 -6.96
CA GLY A 225 -6.26 -4.66 -5.57
C GLY A 225 -6.61 -3.24 -5.14
N ALA A 226 -7.38 -3.13 -4.07
CA ALA A 226 -7.77 -1.87 -3.45
C ALA A 226 -7.32 -1.83 -2.00
N LEU A 227 -6.46 -0.86 -1.69
CA LEU A 227 -5.92 -0.61 -0.37
C LEU A 227 -6.75 0.47 0.32
N ALA A 228 -7.10 0.24 1.58
CA ALA A 228 -7.81 1.20 2.41
C ALA A 228 -7.47 1.02 3.90
N ALA A 229 -7.57 2.10 4.66
CA ALA A 229 -7.29 2.13 6.09
C ALA A 229 -8.53 2.53 6.91
N SER A 230 -8.92 3.80 6.89
CA SER A 230 -9.92 4.37 7.78
C SER A 230 -11.29 3.71 7.71
N VAL A 231 -11.74 3.27 6.54
CA VAL A 231 -13.05 2.60 6.40
C VAL A 231 -13.11 1.26 7.14
N PHE A 232 -11.98 0.58 7.31
CA PHE A 232 -11.86 -0.66 8.07
C PHE A 232 -11.56 -0.39 9.55
N HIS A 233 -10.71 0.61 9.86
CA HIS A 233 -10.37 0.97 11.24
C HIS A 233 -11.54 1.57 12.00
N ASP A 234 -12.41 2.31 11.32
CA ASP A 234 -13.59 2.96 11.88
C ASP A 234 -14.84 2.07 11.82
N ASP A 235 -14.69 0.79 11.43
CA ASP A 235 -15.77 -0.18 11.23
C ASP A 235 -16.91 0.35 10.32
N ILE A 236 -16.57 1.23 9.35
CA ILE A 236 -17.54 1.77 8.36
C ILE A 236 -17.91 0.69 7.36
N ILE A 237 -16.94 -0.14 6.97
CA ILE A 237 -17.11 -1.25 6.02
C ILE A 237 -16.57 -2.52 6.63
N ALA A 238 -17.41 -3.56 6.72
CA ALA A 238 -16.99 -4.90 7.06
C ALA A 238 -16.44 -5.61 5.80
N ILE A 239 -15.24 -6.20 5.88
CA ILE A 239 -14.60 -6.89 4.75
C ILE A 239 -15.48 -8.00 4.16
N PRO A 240 -16.16 -8.86 4.96
CA PRO A 240 -17.06 -9.88 4.42
C PRO A 240 -18.22 -9.29 3.62
N GLU A 241 -18.81 -8.20 4.10
CA GLU A 241 -19.90 -7.50 3.42
C GLU A 241 -19.42 -6.91 2.09
N LEU A 242 -18.29 -6.19 2.11
CA LEU A 242 -17.66 -5.65 0.92
C LEU A 242 -17.46 -6.74 -0.15
N LYS A 243 -16.89 -7.87 0.23
CA LYS A 243 -16.63 -8.97 -0.71
C LYS A 243 -17.91 -9.58 -1.27
N GLN A 244 -18.98 -9.67 -0.47
CA GLN A 244 -20.28 -10.12 -0.95
C GLN A 244 -20.87 -9.16 -1.98
N GLU A 245 -20.78 -7.84 -1.74
CA GLU A 245 -21.25 -6.83 -2.70
C GLU A 245 -20.42 -6.82 -3.98
N LEU A 246 -19.11 -6.98 -3.89
CA LEU A 246 -18.23 -7.15 -5.07
C LEU A 246 -18.65 -8.38 -5.88
N PHE A 247 -18.87 -9.52 -5.22
CA PHE A 247 -19.34 -10.75 -5.89
C PHE A 247 -20.68 -10.58 -6.59
N LYS A 248 -21.68 -9.94 -5.94
CA LYS A 248 -22.96 -9.60 -6.55
C LYS A 248 -22.82 -8.71 -7.79
N ASN A 249 -21.79 -7.90 -7.83
CA ASN A 249 -21.44 -7.02 -8.94
C ASN A 249 -20.55 -7.69 -10.02
N ASN A 250 -20.39 -9.02 -9.98
CA ASN A 250 -19.56 -9.83 -10.89
C ASN A 250 -18.07 -9.48 -10.84
N ILE A 251 -17.59 -8.95 -9.72
CA ILE A 251 -16.17 -8.71 -9.48
C ILE A 251 -15.61 -9.94 -8.76
N PRO A 252 -14.63 -10.65 -9.37
CA PRO A 252 -14.11 -11.88 -8.77
C PRO A 252 -13.34 -11.57 -7.48
N THR A 253 -13.80 -12.15 -6.38
CA THR A 253 -13.20 -12.01 -5.03
C THR A 253 -13.07 -13.36 -4.35
N ARG A 254 -12.12 -13.49 -3.44
CA ARG A 254 -11.98 -14.66 -2.58
C ARG A 254 -13.00 -14.57 -1.43
N ILE A 255 -13.99 -15.43 -1.42
CA ILE A 255 -14.96 -15.55 -0.32
C ILE A 255 -14.39 -16.56 0.70
N VAL A 256 -14.22 -16.13 1.93
CA VAL A 256 -13.88 -17.00 3.07
C VAL A 256 -15.20 -17.49 3.67
N LYS A 257 -15.32 -18.80 3.84
CA LYS A 257 -16.51 -19.44 4.43
C LYS A 257 -16.38 -19.48 5.94
#